data_e98bc8559b8fc47d13c449e53fa4ba95
#
_entry.id   e98bc8559b8fc47d13c449e53fa4ba95
#
_cell.length_a   1.000
_cell.length_b   1.000
_cell.length_c   1.000
_cell.angle_alpha   90.00
_cell.angle_beta   90.00
_cell.angle_gamma   90.00
#
_symmetry.space_group_name_H-M   'P 1'
#
loop_
_entity.id
_entity.type
_entity.pdbx_description
1 polymer ?
#
loop_
_entity_poly.entity_id
_entity_poly.type
_entity_poly.pdbx_seq_one_letter_code
_entity_poly.pdbx_strand_id
1 'polypeptide(L)'
;MLLKITRYADLDERALMDVYSESNFENTDHFFPDETDKAAAVRMVEAGFLDYLSSDFFRQNEAVYWILQEDGVWVSALRTCRIDDLYWLEALETRPDRRGRGCASRLLSAVTEAMRVAGSFRLCDCVDKKNAASLHVHEKCGFRIVSEAGYDHMLQEADDRDYGLEYSYTGD
;
A
#
# COMPACT_ATOMS: atom_id res chain seq x y z
N MET A 1 -5.39 -9.59 13.43
CA MET A 1 -3.96 -9.95 13.60
C MET A 1 -3.16 -9.22 12.52
N LEU A 2 -1.97 -8.68 12.86
CA LEU A 2 -1.04 -8.12 11.87
C LEU A 2 -0.12 -9.24 11.38
N LEU A 3 -0.01 -9.41 10.05
CA LEU A 3 0.96 -10.29 9.41
C LEU A 3 2.05 -9.42 8.78
N LYS A 4 3.29 -9.90 8.85
CA LYS A 4 4.47 -9.29 8.24
C LYS A 4 5.08 -10.30 7.27
N ILE A 5 4.96 -10.05 5.97
CA ILE A 5 5.45 -10.92 4.91
C ILE A 5 6.66 -10.25 4.26
N THR A 6 7.80 -10.93 4.29
CA THR A 6 9.09 -10.41 3.79
C THR A 6 9.63 -11.17 2.60
N ARG A 7 8.93 -12.20 2.14
CA ARG A 7 9.31 -13.02 0.98
C ARG A 7 8.09 -13.34 0.14
N TYR A 8 8.20 -13.26 -1.15
CA TYR A 8 7.11 -13.62 -2.07
C TYR A 8 6.56 -15.04 -1.83
N ALA A 9 7.44 -16.00 -1.53
CA ALA A 9 7.04 -17.39 -1.30
C ALA A 9 6.10 -17.59 -0.07
N ASP A 10 6.01 -16.62 0.82
CA ASP A 10 5.13 -16.65 2.00
C ASP A 10 3.80 -15.91 1.77
N LEU A 11 3.59 -15.34 0.55
CA LEU A 11 2.42 -14.56 0.18
C LEU A 11 1.29 -15.48 -0.28
N ASP A 12 0.09 -15.31 0.27
CA ASP A 12 -1.13 -15.88 -0.29
C ASP A 12 -1.65 -14.96 -1.41
N GLU A 13 -1.28 -15.31 -2.66
CA GLU A 13 -1.60 -14.52 -3.85
C GLU A 13 -3.11 -14.28 -3.98
N ARG A 14 -3.91 -15.32 -3.76
CA ARG A 14 -5.37 -15.22 -3.90
C ARG A 14 -5.98 -14.30 -2.83
N ALA A 15 -5.59 -14.48 -1.58
CA ALA A 15 -6.06 -13.62 -0.49
C ALA A 15 -5.67 -12.16 -0.71
N LEU A 16 -4.48 -11.92 -1.29
CA LEU A 16 -4.04 -10.58 -1.65
C LEU A 16 -4.89 -9.99 -2.78
N MET A 17 -5.13 -10.74 -3.87
CA MET A 17 -5.95 -10.26 -4.99
C MET A 17 -7.39 -9.97 -4.57
N ASP A 18 -7.94 -10.70 -3.60
CA ASP A 18 -9.24 -10.38 -3.00
C ASP A 18 -9.26 -8.99 -2.30
N VAL A 19 -8.15 -8.58 -1.69
CA VAL A 19 -8.03 -7.22 -1.09
C VAL A 19 -8.05 -6.16 -2.17
N TYR A 20 -7.33 -6.38 -3.27
CA TYR A 20 -7.16 -5.43 -4.38
C TYR A 20 -8.19 -5.61 -5.51
N SER A 21 -9.25 -6.39 -5.30
CA SER A 21 -10.18 -6.78 -6.37
C SER A 21 -10.84 -5.61 -7.10
N GLU A 22 -11.16 -4.52 -6.39
CA GLU A 22 -11.76 -3.33 -7.00
C GLU A 22 -10.73 -2.51 -7.77
N SER A 23 -9.59 -2.20 -7.16
CA SER A 23 -8.52 -1.47 -7.84
C SER A 23 -7.96 -2.22 -9.04
N ASN A 24 -7.83 -3.55 -8.97
CA ASN A 24 -7.46 -4.37 -10.12
C ASN A 24 -8.50 -4.27 -11.24
N PHE A 25 -9.79 -4.25 -10.90
CA PHE A 25 -10.85 -4.05 -11.90
C PHE A 25 -10.82 -2.64 -12.51
N GLU A 26 -10.65 -1.59 -11.69
CA GLU A 26 -10.56 -0.20 -12.15
C GLU A 26 -9.35 0.03 -13.05
N ASN A 27 -8.24 -0.62 -12.77
CA ASN A 27 -6.99 -0.50 -13.54
C ASN A 27 -7.04 -1.21 -14.90
N THR A 28 -8.06 -2.02 -15.20
CA THR A 28 -8.15 -2.71 -16.51
C THR A 28 -8.18 -1.75 -17.68
N ASP A 29 -8.92 -0.64 -17.59
CA ASP A 29 -9.03 0.33 -18.68
C ASP A 29 -7.73 1.13 -18.89
N HIS A 30 -6.91 1.24 -17.85
CA HIS A 30 -5.62 1.90 -17.93
C HIS A 30 -4.55 1.00 -18.58
N PHE A 31 -4.45 -0.25 -18.14
CA PHE A 31 -3.39 -1.17 -18.59
C PHE A 31 -3.75 -1.94 -19.85
N PHE A 32 -5.03 -2.26 -20.05
CA PHE A 32 -5.52 -3.09 -21.15
C PHE A 32 -6.76 -2.46 -21.81
N PRO A 33 -6.66 -1.22 -22.36
CA PRO A 33 -7.81 -0.49 -22.89
C PRO A 33 -8.48 -1.18 -24.09
N ASP A 34 -7.76 -2.02 -24.82
CA ASP A 34 -8.25 -2.74 -26.01
C ASP A 34 -8.84 -4.11 -25.68
N GLU A 35 -8.74 -4.59 -24.44
CA GLU A 35 -9.31 -5.89 -24.04
C GLU A 35 -10.81 -5.73 -23.74
N THR A 36 -11.62 -6.43 -24.51
CA THR A 36 -13.08 -6.39 -24.39
C THR A 36 -13.64 -7.36 -23.35
N ASP A 37 -12.93 -8.46 -23.07
CA ASP A 37 -13.26 -9.37 -21.95
C ASP A 37 -12.71 -8.83 -20.64
N LYS A 38 -13.56 -8.18 -19.87
CA LYS A 38 -13.19 -7.61 -18.57
C LYS A 38 -12.61 -8.65 -17.61
N ALA A 39 -13.09 -9.88 -17.62
CA ALA A 39 -12.54 -10.91 -16.77
C ALA A 39 -11.13 -11.34 -17.22
N ALA A 40 -10.86 -11.32 -18.52
CA ALA A 40 -9.51 -11.52 -19.04
C ALA A 40 -8.60 -10.35 -18.65
N ALA A 41 -9.04 -9.10 -18.82
CA ALA A 41 -8.30 -7.91 -18.42
C ALA A 41 -7.93 -7.90 -16.92
N VAL A 42 -8.87 -8.26 -16.04
CA VAL A 42 -8.59 -8.40 -14.59
C VAL A 42 -7.49 -9.43 -14.33
N ARG A 43 -7.57 -10.62 -14.94
CA ARG A 43 -6.51 -11.64 -14.79
C ARG A 43 -5.14 -11.15 -15.26
N MET A 44 -5.11 -10.33 -16.32
CA MET A 44 -3.86 -9.75 -16.83
C MET A 44 -3.29 -8.69 -15.86
N VAL A 45 -4.15 -7.84 -15.26
CA VAL A 45 -3.74 -6.88 -14.22
C VAL A 45 -3.19 -7.62 -13.01
N GLU A 46 -3.90 -8.63 -12.50
CA GLU A 46 -3.47 -9.45 -11.36
C GLU A 46 -2.14 -10.17 -11.64
N ALA A 47 -1.99 -10.75 -12.82
CA ALA A 47 -0.74 -11.41 -13.22
C ALA A 47 0.44 -10.43 -13.27
N GLY A 48 0.26 -9.24 -13.84
CA GLY A 48 1.28 -8.19 -13.85
C GLY A 48 1.62 -7.70 -12.45
N PHE A 49 0.63 -7.58 -11.57
CA PHE A 49 0.85 -7.20 -10.17
C PHE A 49 1.68 -8.26 -9.43
N LEU A 50 1.33 -9.53 -9.55
CA LEU A 50 2.08 -10.63 -8.92
C LEU A 50 3.49 -10.76 -9.49
N ASP A 51 3.67 -10.57 -10.80
CA ASP A 51 4.98 -10.53 -11.43
C ASP A 51 5.85 -9.41 -10.85
N TYR A 52 5.34 -8.19 -10.75
CA TYR A 52 6.03 -7.08 -10.09
C TYR A 52 6.42 -7.42 -8.64
N LEU A 53 5.52 -8.02 -7.86
CA LEU A 53 5.84 -8.40 -6.48
C LEU A 53 6.98 -9.41 -6.42
N SER A 54 7.00 -10.41 -7.32
CA SER A 54 8.00 -11.47 -7.32
C SER A 54 9.35 -11.04 -7.90
N SER A 55 9.33 -10.20 -8.95
CA SER A 55 10.53 -9.80 -9.69
C SER A 55 11.22 -8.57 -9.08
N ASP A 56 10.44 -7.64 -8.50
CA ASP A 56 10.92 -6.32 -8.12
C ASP A 56 10.69 -5.98 -6.65
N PHE A 57 9.43 -5.96 -6.18
CA PHE A 57 9.11 -5.43 -4.86
C PHE A 57 9.86 -6.17 -3.73
N PHE A 58 9.77 -7.50 -3.66
CA PHE A 58 10.43 -8.26 -2.58
C PHE A 58 11.96 -8.32 -2.68
N ARG A 59 12.55 -7.71 -3.70
CA ARG A 59 14.01 -7.50 -3.81
C ARG A 59 14.44 -6.12 -3.30
N GLN A 60 13.49 -5.23 -3.01
CA GLN A 60 13.78 -3.93 -2.41
C GLN A 60 14.35 -4.08 -1.00
N ASN A 61 15.10 -3.09 -0.58
CA ASN A 61 15.67 -3.08 0.76
C ASN A 61 14.56 -3.02 1.82
N GLU A 62 14.62 -3.92 2.80
CA GLU A 62 13.65 -4.04 3.88
C GLU A 62 12.18 -4.09 3.39
N ALA A 63 11.94 -4.72 2.24
CA ALA A 63 10.61 -4.87 1.68
C ALA A 63 9.70 -5.71 2.59
N VAL A 64 8.53 -5.18 2.91
CA VAL A 64 7.52 -5.84 3.74
C VAL A 64 6.14 -5.63 3.17
N TYR A 65 5.39 -6.70 3.01
CA TYR A 65 3.94 -6.65 2.84
C TYR A 65 3.27 -6.82 4.20
N TRP A 66 2.46 -5.84 4.59
CA TRP A 66 1.74 -5.81 5.85
C TRP A 66 0.27 -6.11 5.62
N ILE A 67 -0.27 -7.07 6.36
CA ILE A 67 -1.65 -7.53 6.19
C ILE A 67 -2.38 -7.44 7.52
N LEU A 68 -3.57 -6.84 7.50
CA LEU A 68 -4.54 -6.98 8.57
C LEU A 68 -5.42 -8.19 8.28
N GLN A 69 -5.36 -9.20 9.15
CA GLN A 69 -6.18 -10.40 9.06
C GLN A 69 -7.24 -10.42 10.16
N GLU A 70 -8.48 -10.75 9.81
CA GLU A 70 -9.61 -10.98 10.72
C GLU A 70 -10.27 -12.32 10.39
N ASP A 71 -10.43 -13.17 11.39
CA ASP A 71 -11.08 -14.50 11.25
C ASP A 71 -10.53 -15.32 10.07
N GLY A 72 -9.21 -15.26 9.87
CA GLY A 72 -8.53 -15.95 8.77
C GLY A 72 -8.60 -15.25 7.41
N VAL A 73 -9.33 -14.13 7.29
CA VAL A 73 -9.51 -13.37 6.04
C VAL A 73 -8.59 -12.15 6.04
N TRP A 74 -7.91 -11.89 4.92
CA TRP A 74 -7.14 -10.67 4.70
C TRP A 74 -8.10 -9.53 4.37
N VAL A 75 -8.14 -8.51 5.23
CA VAL A 75 -9.13 -7.43 5.13
C VAL A 75 -8.55 -6.10 4.69
N SER A 76 -7.26 -5.88 4.91
CA SER A 76 -6.55 -4.70 4.43
C SER A 76 -5.07 -5.02 4.27
N ALA A 77 -4.42 -4.37 3.32
CA ALA A 77 -3.02 -4.57 2.99
C ALA A 77 -2.34 -3.24 2.68
N LEU A 78 -1.04 -3.17 2.93
CA LEU A 78 -0.13 -2.14 2.43
C LEU A 78 1.26 -2.73 2.31
N ARG A 79 2.14 -2.06 1.58
CA ARG A 79 3.53 -2.48 1.48
C ARG A 79 4.48 -1.34 1.80
N THR A 80 5.64 -1.67 2.36
CA THR A 80 6.70 -0.71 2.65
C THR A 80 8.04 -1.27 2.20
N CYS A 81 8.93 -0.39 1.76
CA CYS A 81 10.34 -0.70 1.55
C CYS A 81 11.20 0.48 2.03
N ARG A 82 12.49 0.25 2.19
CA ARG A 82 13.41 1.30 2.56
C ARG A 82 14.07 1.89 1.32
N ILE A 83 14.02 3.22 1.22
CA ILE A 83 14.69 4.00 0.18
C ILE A 83 15.56 5.04 0.91
N ASP A 84 16.87 4.92 0.76
CA ASP A 84 17.86 5.76 1.44
C ASP A 84 17.63 5.84 2.96
N ASP A 85 17.23 6.98 3.48
CA ASP A 85 17.03 7.26 4.90
C ASP A 85 15.55 7.23 5.34
N LEU A 86 14.63 6.86 4.44
CA LEU A 86 13.19 6.80 4.72
C LEU A 86 12.61 5.42 4.36
N TYR A 87 11.40 5.17 4.88
CA TYR A 87 10.54 4.10 4.39
C TYR A 87 9.48 4.66 3.46
N TRP A 88 9.27 3.99 2.35
CA TRP A 88 8.24 4.31 1.38
C TRP A 88 7.03 3.39 1.59
N LEU A 89 5.84 3.98 1.73
CA LEU A 89 4.58 3.28 1.84
C LEU A 89 3.86 3.33 0.51
N GLU A 90 3.27 2.21 0.12
CA GLU A 90 2.47 2.11 -1.09
C GLU A 90 1.26 1.20 -0.90
N ALA A 91 0.30 1.39 -1.79
CA ALA A 91 -0.80 0.47 -2.04
C ALA A 91 -1.61 0.10 -0.78
N LEU A 92 -1.88 1.11 0.08
CA LEU A 92 -2.83 0.92 1.18
C LEU A 92 -4.23 0.67 0.63
N GLU A 93 -4.73 -0.54 0.79
CA GLU A 93 -6.04 -0.94 0.30
C GLU A 93 -6.83 -1.70 1.37
N THR A 94 -8.15 -1.61 1.27
CA THR A 94 -9.06 -2.38 2.10
C THR A 94 -10.05 -3.12 1.20
N ARG A 95 -10.17 -4.43 1.43
CA ARG A 95 -11.12 -5.29 0.75
C ARG A 95 -12.50 -4.62 0.67
N PRO A 96 -13.16 -4.58 -0.51
CA PRO A 96 -14.37 -3.77 -0.72
C PRO A 96 -15.49 -4.04 0.28
N ASP A 97 -15.73 -5.32 0.64
CA ASP A 97 -16.77 -5.74 1.60
C ASP A 97 -16.42 -5.43 3.08
N ARG A 98 -15.23 -4.90 3.33
CA ARG A 98 -14.72 -4.54 4.67
C ARG A 98 -14.48 -3.04 4.86
N ARG A 99 -14.77 -2.22 3.86
CA ARG A 99 -14.66 -0.76 3.94
C ARG A 99 -15.63 -0.16 4.96
N GLY A 100 -15.34 1.03 5.42
CA GLY A 100 -16.14 1.73 6.43
C GLY A 100 -16.03 1.16 7.85
N ARG A 101 -15.20 0.15 8.08
CA ARG A 101 -15.00 -0.52 9.39
C ARG A 101 -13.69 -0.14 10.08
N GLY A 102 -12.97 0.83 9.54
CA GLY A 102 -11.69 1.31 10.09
C GLY A 102 -10.52 0.35 9.86
N CYS A 103 -10.61 -0.60 8.92
CA CYS A 103 -9.55 -1.59 8.66
C CYS A 103 -8.23 -0.91 8.23
N ALA A 104 -8.27 0.06 7.31
CA ALA A 104 -7.09 0.81 6.88
C ALA A 104 -6.40 1.53 8.04
N SER A 105 -7.16 2.26 8.86
CA SER A 105 -6.59 2.97 10.02
C SER A 105 -5.98 2.00 11.04
N ARG A 106 -6.61 0.85 11.30
CA ARG A 106 -6.06 -0.17 12.20
C ARG A 106 -4.80 -0.81 11.64
N LEU A 107 -4.76 -1.08 10.33
CA LEU A 107 -3.57 -1.58 9.68
C LEU A 107 -2.43 -0.58 9.79
N LEU A 108 -2.65 0.65 9.34
CA LEU A 108 -1.61 1.69 9.31
C LEU A 108 -1.09 2.01 10.72
N SER A 109 -1.96 2.10 11.74
CA SER A 109 -1.55 2.28 13.13
C SER A 109 -0.73 1.09 13.65
N ALA A 110 -1.12 -0.14 13.32
CA ALA A 110 -0.38 -1.33 13.74
C ALA A 110 1.00 -1.41 13.08
N VAL A 111 1.11 -0.97 11.81
CA VAL A 111 2.39 -0.92 11.09
C VAL A 111 3.32 0.12 11.69
N THR A 112 2.85 1.36 11.90
CA THR A 112 3.67 2.40 12.55
C THR A 112 4.14 1.99 13.95
N GLU A 113 3.28 1.33 14.73
CA GLU A 113 3.66 0.82 16.05
C GLU A 113 4.71 -0.30 15.95
N ALA A 114 4.56 -1.23 15.00
CA ALA A 114 5.55 -2.27 14.77
C ALA A 114 6.91 -1.72 14.33
N MET A 115 6.91 -0.64 13.53
CA MET A 115 8.14 0.01 13.08
C MET A 115 8.84 0.78 14.20
N ARG A 116 8.12 1.35 15.17
CA ARG A 116 8.69 2.05 16.34
C ARG A 116 9.63 1.17 17.17
N VAL A 117 9.37 -0.14 17.21
CA VAL A 117 10.22 -1.09 17.94
C VAL A 117 11.65 -1.13 17.37
N ALA A 118 11.82 -0.82 16.08
CA ALA A 118 13.13 -0.78 15.42
C ALA A 118 13.90 0.55 15.64
N GLY A 119 13.27 1.56 16.24
CA GLY A 119 13.87 2.87 16.50
C GLY A 119 13.26 3.99 15.68
N SER A 120 14.01 5.08 15.50
CA SER A 120 13.57 6.26 14.75
C SER A 120 13.41 5.97 13.27
N PHE A 121 12.35 6.50 12.66
CA PHE A 121 12.11 6.35 11.21
C PHE A 121 11.24 7.49 10.66
N ARG A 122 11.30 7.66 9.36
CA ARG A 122 10.38 8.45 8.54
C ARG A 122 9.64 7.49 7.58
N LEU A 123 8.32 7.60 7.52
CA LEU A 123 7.48 6.83 6.60
C LEU A 123 6.74 7.81 5.71
N CYS A 124 7.02 7.75 4.41
CA CYS A 124 6.49 8.67 3.40
C CYS A 124 5.51 7.95 2.48
N ASP A 125 4.52 8.68 1.99
CA ASP A 125 3.51 8.25 1.02
C ASP A 125 3.10 9.41 0.12
N CYS A 126 2.55 9.11 -1.05
CA CYS A 126 1.84 10.05 -1.91
C CYS A 126 0.38 9.66 -2.02
N VAL A 127 -0.51 10.63 -1.84
CA VAL A 127 -1.96 10.40 -1.89
C VAL A 127 -2.62 11.43 -2.78
N ASP A 128 -3.40 10.96 -3.77
CA ASP A 128 -4.20 11.82 -4.66
C ASP A 128 -5.07 12.77 -3.83
N LYS A 129 -5.00 14.05 -4.15
CA LYS A 129 -5.73 15.15 -3.49
C LYS A 129 -7.23 14.96 -3.45
N LYS A 130 -7.77 14.18 -4.41
CA LYS A 130 -9.19 13.83 -4.48
C LYS A 130 -9.55 12.61 -3.63
N ASN A 131 -8.56 11.84 -3.17
CA ASN A 131 -8.79 10.66 -2.34
C ASN A 131 -8.97 11.04 -0.86
N ALA A 132 -10.10 11.71 -0.57
CA ALA A 132 -10.42 12.17 0.78
C ALA A 132 -10.43 11.04 1.83
N ALA A 133 -10.79 9.82 1.42
CA ALA A 133 -10.82 8.67 2.32
C ALA A 133 -9.40 8.27 2.76
N SER A 134 -8.45 8.19 1.83
CA SER A 134 -7.06 7.89 2.14
C SER A 134 -6.42 9.02 2.96
N LEU A 135 -6.61 10.28 2.57
CA LEU A 135 -6.12 11.44 3.32
C LEU A 135 -6.60 11.42 4.78
N HIS A 136 -7.89 11.15 5.00
CA HIS A 136 -8.44 11.05 6.35
C HIS A 136 -7.81 9.90 7.18
N VAL A 137 -7.57 8.73 6.54
CA VAL A 137 -6.91 7.60 7.20
C VAL A 137 -5.50 7.96 7.63
N HIS A 138 -4.72 8.58 6.75
CA HIS A 138 -3.35 8.99 7.03
C HIS A 138 -3.29 10.03 8.14
N GLU A 139 -4.10 11.09 8.07
CA GLU A 139 -4.19 12.13 9.10
C GLU A 139 -4.54 11.53 10.47
N LYS A 140 -5.56 10.67 10.51
CA LYS A 140 -5.97 9.97 11.73
C LYS A 140 -4.87 9.11 12.34
N CYS A 141 -3.99 8.55 11.51
CA CYS A 141 -2.84 7.75 11.93
C CYS A 141 -1.58 8.57 12.21
N GLY A 142 -1.67 9.91 12.18
CA GLY A 142 -0.58 10.82 12.56
C GLY A 142 0.33 11.27 11.41
N PHE A 143 -0.01 10.94 10.18
CA PHE A 143 0.66 11.50 9.01
C PHE A 143 0.32 12.98 8.86
N ARG A 144 1.24 13.73 8.28
CA ARG A 144 1.07 15.14 7.95
C ARG A 144 1.37 15.37 6.48
N ILE A 145 0.64 16.28 5.86
CA ILE A 145 1.01 16.80 4.53
C ILE A 145 2.27 17.62 4.71
N VAL A 146 3.33 17.24 4.02
CA VAL A 146 4.63 17.92 4.04
C VAL A 146 4.97 18.58 2.71
N SER A 147 4.23 18.24 1.65
CA SER A 147 4.38 18.84 0.32
C SER A 147 3.05 18.92 -0.42
N GLU A 148 2.84 20.04 -1.14
CA GLU A 148 1.71 20.25 -2.04
C GLU A 148 1.83 19.45 -3.35
N ALA A 149 3.02 18.97 -3.71
CA ALA A 149 3.25 18.01 -4.78
C ALA A 149 3.81 16.72 -4.17
N GLY A 150 3.22 15.59 -4.51
CA GLY A 150 3.74 14.28 -4.15
C GLY A 150 5.09 14.04 -4.83
N TYR A 151 5.97 13.31 -4.17
CA TYR A 151 7.21 12.84 -4.76
C TYR A 151 7.31 11.32 -4.56
N ASP A 152 7.15 10.57 -5.65
CA ASP A 152 7.36 9.13 -5.63
C ASP A 152 8.85 8.84 -5.52
N HIS A 153 9.26 8.34 -4.37
CA HIS A 153 10.66 8.05 -4.08
C HIS A 153 11.19 6.84 -4.84
N MET A 154 10.32 5.92 -5.29
CA MET A 154 10.74 4.77 -6.11
C MET A 154 10.96 5.17 -7.56
N LEU A 155 10.03 5.92 -8.14
CA LEU A 155 10.10 6.37 -9.53
C LEU A 155 10.96 7.63 -9.69
N GLN A 156 11.25 8.34 -8.59
CA GLN A 156 11.95 9.63 -8.56
C GLN A 156 11.20 10.70 -9.39
N GLU A 157 9.88 10.70 -9.29
CA GLU A 157 9.00 11.60 -10.04
C GLU A 157 8.10 12.39 -9.10
N ALA A 158 7.86 13.66 -9.46
CA ALA A 158 6.90 14.51 -8.77
C ALA A 158 5.54 14.45 -9.47
N ASP A 159 4.45 14.47 -8.70
CA ASP A 159 3.08 14.56 -9.22
C ASP A 159 2.30 15.64 -8.46
N ASP A 160 1.89 16.68 -9.18
CA ASP A 160 1.10 17.79 -8.63
C ASP A 160 -0.34 17.40 -8.29
N ARG A 161 -0.80 16.21 -8.70
CA ARG A 161 -2.12 15.68 -8.34
C ARG A 161 -2.15 15.12 -6.93
N ASP A 162 -0.99 14.78 -6.37
CA ASP A 162 -0.84 14.16 -5.08
C ASP A 162 -0.34 15.14 -4.03
N TYR A 163 -0.64 14.86 -2.75
CA TYR A 163 0.09 15.39 -1.63
C TYR A 163 1.23 14.45 -1.25
N GLY A 164 2.37 15.01 -0.84
CA GLY A 164 3.39 14.26 -0.11
C GLY A 164 3.04 14.22 1.38
N LEU A 165 2.97 13.01 1.94
CA LEU A 165 2.65 12.76 3.33
C LEU A 165 3.83 12.14 4.07
N GLU A 166 3.98 12.46 5.35
CA GLU A 166 5.03 11.91 6.19
C GLU A 166 4.50 11.61 7.60
N TYR A 167 4.90 10.45 8.11
CA TYR A 167 4.86 10.10 9.51
C TYR A 167 6.30 9.96 10.01
N SER A 168 6.66 10.71 11.06
CA SER A 168 7.99 10.65 11.67
C SER A 168 7.91 10.18 13.11
N TYR A 169 8.80 9.28 13.48
CA TYR A 169 9.00 8.84 14.87
C TYR A 169 10.46 9.01 15.25
N THR A 170 10.70 9.69 16.35
CA THR A 170 12.03 9.79 17.00
C THR A 170 11.96 8.96 18.28
N GLY A 171 12.65 7.81 18.28
CA GLY A 171 12.84 7.02 19.50
C GLY A 171 13.71 7.75 20.50
N ASP A 172 13.45 7.50 21.76
CA ASP A 172 14.31 7.98 22.88
C ASP A 172 15.69 7.31 22.86
#